data_7e3bea3d602c5f200654640d12fc5998
#
_entry.id   7e3bea3d602c5f200654640d12fc5998
#
_cell.length_a   1.000
_cell.length_b   1.000
_cell.length_c   1.000
_cell.angle_alpha   90.00
_cell.angle_beta   90.00
_cell.angle_gamma   90.00
#
_symmetry.space_group_name_H-M   'P 1'
#
loop_
_entity.id
_entity.type
_entity.pdbx_description
1 polymer ?
#
loop_
_entity_poly.entity_id
_entity_poly.type
_entity_poly.pdbx_seq_one_letter_code
_entity_poly.pdbx_strand_id
1 'polypeptide(L)'
;MKDIDLIVAGAGIWGCTVARCAAESGRKVLVLERRSVTGGNVRCETDPETGIEVHTYGSHIFHTHLDDVWGFVRRFIDFNGYQHKVLARYKDRTYFLPLGLTLVNKFFGVELTPSELPAFMSDSVMVMY
;
A
#
# COMPACT_ATOMS: atom_id res chain seq x y z
N MET A 1 4.96 29.73 23.00
CA MET A 1 5.60 28.81 21.99
C MET A 1 7.06 29.21 21.72
N LYS A 2 7.74 29.62 22.77
CA LYS A 2 9.19 29.82 22.70
C LYS A 2 9.80 28.44 22.70
N ASP A 3 10.70 28.17 21.76
CA ASP A 3 11.51 26.97 21.62
C ASP A 3 10.96 25.80 20.78
N ILE A 4 10.09 26.02 19.81
CA ILE A 4 9.74 25.00 18.79
C ILE A 4 10.52 25.32 17.51
N ASP A 5 11.32 24.33 17.03
CA ASP A 5 12.14 24.48 15.84
C ASP A 5 11.39 24.13 14.55
N LEU A 6 10.38 23.25 14.65
CA LEU A 6 9.60 22.75 13.51
C LEU A 6 8.15 22.51 13.89
N ILE A 7 7.23 22.98 13.08
CA ILE A 7 5.80 22.64 13.17
C ILE A 7 5.44 21.78 11.96
N VAL A 8 4.86 20.61 12.22
CA VAL A 8 4.37 19.67 11.21
C VAL A 8 2.86 19.65 11.24
N ALA A 9 2.22 20.00 10.13
CA ALA A 9 0.77 19.94 9.98
C ALA A 9 0.32 18.59 9.44
N GLY A 10 -0.39 17.82 10.28
CA GLY A 10 -0.90 16.49 10.00
C GLY A 10 -0.04 15.38 10.60
N ALA A 11 -0.70 14.41 11.25
CA ALA A 11 -0.09 13.23 11.88
C ALA A 11 -0.37 11.95 11.07
N GLY A 12 -0.34 12.04 9.75
CA GLY A 12 -0.26 10.87 8.86
C GLY A 12 1.17 10.33 8.75
N ILE A 13 1.40 9.27 7.98
CA ILE A 13 2.73 8.65 7.81
C ILE A 13 3.80 9.67 7.46
N TRP A 14 3.54 10.55 6.49
CA TRP A 14 4.51 11.55 6.05
C TRP A 14 4.88 12.51 7.19
N GLY A 15 3.87 13.10 7.85
CA GLY A 15 4.11 14.04 8.95
C GLY A 15 4.82 13.40 10.13
N CYS A 16 4.43 12.19 10.52
CA CYS A 16 5.09 11.43 11.57
C CYS A 16 6.55 11.11 11.22
N THR A 17 6.83 10.73 9.98
CA THR A 17 8.20 10.44 9.52
C THR A 17 9.08 11.70 9.58
N VAL A 18 8.60 12.84 9.06
CA VAL A 18 9.33 14.11 9.11
C VAL A 18 9.57 14.55 10.56
N ALA A 19 8.53 14.47 11.39
CA ALA A 19 8.63 14.84 12.81
C ALA A 19 9.65 13.95 13.54
N ARG A 20 9.65 12.65 13.28
CA ARG A 20 10.58 11.70 13.88
C ARG A 20 12.01 11.96 13.47
N CYS A 21 12.28 12.12 12.18
CA CYS A 21 13.61 12.41 11.67
C CYS A 21 14.15 13.76 12.20
N ALA A 22 13.31 14.77 12.27
CA ALA A 22 13.68 16.06 12.84
C ALA A 22 13.98 15.98 14.35
N ALA A 23 13.18 15.23 15.10
CA ALA A 23 13.42 15.02 16.54
C ALA A 23 14.71 14.22 16.79
N GLU A 24 15.02 13.22 15.97
CA GLU A 24 16.27 12.46 16.04
C GLU A 24 17.51 13.34 15.73
N SER A 25 17.34 14.40 14.94
CA SER A 25 18.38 15.40 14.72
C SER A 25 18.47 16.49 15.82
N GLY A 26 17.76 16.30 16.93
CA GLY A 26 17.80 17.18 18.08
C GLY A 26 16.85 18.38 18.01
N ARG A 27 15.96 18.45 17.03
CA ARG A 27 14.99 19.55 16.89
C ARG A 27 13.77 19.32 17.78
N LYS A 28 13.25 20.41 18.35
CA LYS A 28 11.98 20.41 19.06
C LYS A 28 10.84 20.52 18.06
N VAL A 29 10.05 19.48 17.92
CA VAL A 29 9.00 19.37 16.90
C VAL A 29 7.62 19.41 17.55
N LEU A 30 6.72 20.22 16.97
CA LEU A 30 5.30 20.22 17.30
C LEU A 30 4.52 19.66 16.11
N VAL A 31 3.77 18.58 16.33
CA VAL A 31 2.85 18.04 15.33
C VAL A 31 1.44 18.48 15.64
N LEU A 32 0.77 19.07 14.67
CA LEU A 32 -0.63 19.50 14.76
C LEU A 32 -1.49 18.59 13.90
N GLU A 33 -2.47 17.93 14.51
CA GLU A 33 -3.43 17.08 13.81
C GLU A 33 -4.84 17.64 13.99
N ARG A 34 -5.60 17.74 12.90
CA ARG A 34 -6.97 18.24 12.90
C ARG A 34 -7.95 17.24 13.53
N ARG A 35 -7.71 15.96 13.32
CA ARG A 35 -8.53 14.88 13.87
C ARG A 35 -8.15 14.62 15.31
N SER A 36 -9.05 14.01 16.08
CA SER A 36 -8.75 13.55 17.44
C SER A 36 -7.85 12.31 17.48
N VAL A 37 -7.42 11.80 16.33
CA VAL A 37 -6.67 10.57 16.17
C VAL A 37 -5.54 10.76 15.16
N THR A 38 -4.46 10.01 15.33
CA THR A 38 -3.30 10.00 14.44
C THR A 38 -3.42 8.89 13.37
N GLY A 39 -2.45 8.82 12.45
CA GLY A 39 -2.35 7.78 11.43
C GLY A 39 -2.80 8.25 10.03
N GLY A 40 -3.60 9.31 9.93
CA GLY A 40 -4.07 9.79 8.63
C GLY A 40 -4.86 8.70 7.88
N ASN A 41 -4.56 8.52 6.59
CA ASN A 41 -5.28 7.53 5.77
C ASN A 41 -4.88 6.07 6.03
N VAL A 42 -3.80 5.81 6.75
CA VAL A 42 -3.40 4.44 7.12
C VAL A 42 -3.94 4.02 8.49
N ARG A 43 -4.83 4.80 9.07
CA ARG A 43 -5.45 4.47 10.33
C ARG A 43 -6.22 3.16 10.24
N CYS A 44 -5.96 2.28 11.20
CA CYS A 44 -6.76 1.10 11.47
C CYS A 44 -7.44 1.24 12.84
N GLU A 45 -8.53 0.55 13.01
CA GLU A 45 -9.26 0.43 14.28
C GLU A 45 -9.61 -1.04 14.49
N THR A 46 -9.43 -1.51 15.72
CA THR A 46 -9.87 -2.86 16.06
C THR A 46 -11.37 -2.82 16.34
N ASP A 47 -12.15 -3.61 15.60
CA ASP A 47 -13.56 -3.77 15.86
C ASP A 47 -13.76 -4.42 17.23
N PRO A 48 -14.53 -3.78 18.14
CA PRO A 48 -14.61 -4.24 19.52
C PRO A 48 -15.39 -5.55 19.71
N GLU A 49 -16.23 -5.92 18.75
CA GLU A 49 -17.03 -7.14 18.83
C GLU A 49 -16.30 -8.35 18.26
N THR A 50 -15.56 -8.16 17.18
CA THR A 50 -14.89 -9.26 16.46
C THR A 50 -13.40 -9.34 16.71
N GLY A 51 -12.76 -8.28 17.20
CA GLY A 51 -11.31 -8.18 17.32
C GLY A 51 -10.57 -8.03 15.99
N ILE A 52 -11.30 -7.79 14.89
CA ILE A 52 -10.72 -7.67 13.55
C ILE A 52 -10.20 -6.25 13.35
N GLU A 53 -9.00 -6.13 12.80
CA GLU A 53 -8.43 -4.86 12.36
C GLU A 53 -9.14 -4.35 11.11
N VAL A 54 -9.76 -3.18 11.23
CA VAL A 54 -10.50 -2.51 10.14
C VAL A 54 -9.68 -1.34 9.62
N HIS A 55 -9.41 -1.33 8.34
CA HIS A 55 -8.77 -0.21 7.66
C HIS A 55 -9.82 0.89 7.40
N THR A 56 -9.81 1.95 8.20
CA THR A 56 -10.87 2.99 8.22
C THR A 56 -11.04 3.69 6.87
N TYR A 57 -9.96 3.86 6.12
CA TYR A 57 -9.93 4.60 4.85
C TYR A 57 -9.57 3.73 3.63
N GLY A 58 -9.79 2.43 3.72
CA GLY A 58 -9.45 1.46 2.70
C GLY A 58 -8.20 0.66 3.05
N SER A 59 -8.04 -0.49 2.41
CA SER A 59 -6.93 -1.40 2.70
C SER A 59 -5.58 -0.76 2.34
N HIS A 60 -4.62 -0.87 3.25
CA HIS A 60 -3.27 -0.40 3.09
C HIS A 60 -2.30 -1.56 3.22
N ILE A 61 -1.36 -1.63 2.29
CA ILE A 61 -0.30 -2.64 2.29
C ILE A 61 1.01 -1.89 2.14
N PHE A 62 1.90 -2.11 3.09
CA PHE A 62 3.25 -1.58 2.97
C PHE A 62 4.11 -2.52 2.12
N HIS A 63 4.76 -1.97 1.12
CA HIS A 63 5.76 -2.66 0.34
C HIS A 63 6.88 -1.70 -0.06
N THR A 64 8.09 -2.16 -0.09
CA THR A 64 9.27 -1.42 -0.58
C THR A 64 10.34 -2.40 -1.02
N HIS A 65 11.17 -1.98 -1.97
CA HIS A 65 12.40 -2.67 -2.37
C HIS A 65 13.66 -1.95 -1.84
N LEU A 66 13.47 -0.88 -1.05
CA LEU A 66 14.55 -0.09 -0.48
C LEU A 66 14.85 -0.57 0.94
N ASP A 67 16.04 -1.11 1.16
CA ASP A 67 16.45 -1.70 2.45
C ASP A 67 16.51 -0.67 3.56
N ASP A 68 16.90 0.57 3.28
CA ASP A 68 16.94 1.68 4.23
C ASP A 68 15.52 2.08 4.71
N VAL A 69 14.56 2.14 3.79
CA VAL A 69 13.15 2.40 4.11
C VAL A 69 12.58 1.25 4.94
N TRP A 70 12.87 0.00 4.54
CA TRP A 70 12.45 -1.18 5.27
C TRP A 70 13.03 -1.20 6.69
N GLY A 71 14.33 -0.93 6.82
CA GLY A 71 15.01 -0.83 8.11
C GLY A 71 14.47 0.28 8.99
N PHE A 72 14.12 1.43 8.41
CA PHE A 72 13.51 2.53 9.15
C PHE A 72 12.13 2.15 9.72
N VAL A 73 11.25 1.61 8.89
CA VAL A 73 9.87 1.30 9.30
C VAL A 73 9.81 0.19 10.35
N ARG A 74 10.67 -0.82 10.23
CA ARG A 74 10.77 -1.92 11.21
C ARG A 74 11.22 -1.50 12.61
N ARG A 75 11.69 -0.30 12.79
CA ARG A 75 11.98 0.27 14.13
C ARG A 75 10.71 0.55 14.94
N PHE A 76 9.56 0.62 14.29
CA PHE A 76 8.30 1.08 14.89
C PHE A 76 7.20 0.02 14.87
N ILE A 77 7.24 -0.88 13.92
CA ILE A 77 6.18 -1.89 13.72
C ILE A 77 6.77 -3.24 13.32
N ASP A 78 6.08 -4.30 13.72
CA ASP A 78 6.29 -5.64 13.20
C ASP A 78 5.28 -5.92 12.09
N PHE A 79 5.74 -6.63 11.04
CA PHE A 79 4.91 -7.01 9.92
C PHE A 79 4.47 -8.47 10.05
N ASN A 80 3.21 -8.74 9.77
CA ASN A 80 2.62 -10.08 9.87
C ASN A 80 2.92 -10.98 8.66
N GLY A 81 3.70 -10.51 7.68
CA GLY A 81 4.02 -11.27 6.46
C GLY A 81 2.84 -11.44 5.50
N TYR A 82 1.79 -10.65 5.66
CA TYR A 82 0.62 -10.71 4.77
C TYR A 82 1.02 -10.46 3.31
N GLN A 83 0.60 -11.36 2.44
CA GLN A 83 0.76 -11.24 0.99
C GLN A 83 -0.59 -10.99 0.33
N HIS A 84 -0.73 -9.83 -0.25
CA HIS A 84 -1.95 -9.45 -0.94
C HIS A 84 -2.13 -10.22 -2.24
N LYS A 85 -3.31 -10.82 -2.41
CA LYS A 85 -3.70 -11.51 -3.64
C LYS A 85 -5.03 -10.96 -4.10
N VAL A 86 -5.06 -10.41 -5.29
CA VAL A 86 -6.29 -9.92 -5.90
C VAL A 86 -6.81 -10.97 -6.87
N LEU A 87 -8.07 -11.32 -6.71
CA LEU A 87 -8.76 -12.26 -7.56
C LEU A 87 -9.89 -11.54 -8.31
N ALA A 88 -9.98 -11.78 -9.61
CA ALA A 88 -11.12 -11.37 -10.41
C ALA A 88 -11.96 -12.59 -10.77
N ARG A 89 -13.28 -12.50 -10.62
CA ARG A 89 -14.21 -13.53 -11.09
C ARG A 89 -14.89 -13.03 -12.36
N TYR A 90 -14.80 -13.82 -13.41
CA TYR A 90 -15.53 -13.60 -14.63
C TYR A 90 -16.25 -14.89 -15.04
N LYS A 91 -17.58 -14.83 -15.15
CA LYS A 91 -18.44 -16.01 -15.29
C LYS A 91 -18.13 -17.01 -14.14
N ASP A 92 -17.81 -18.25 -14.47
CA ASP A 92 -17.53 -19.32 -13.50
C ASP A 92 -16.04 -19.54 -13.24
N ARG A 93 -15.17 -18.64 -13.72
CA ARG A 93 -13.71 -18.76 -13.59
C ARG A 93 -13.14 -17.64 -12.74
N THR A 94 -12.11 -18.00 -11.96
CA THR A 94 -11.36 -17.05 -11.13
C THR A 94 -9.96 -16.86 -11.72
N TYR A 95 -9.51 -15.62 -11.74
CA TYR A 95 -8.23 -15.17 -12.31
C TYR A 95 -7.45 -14.39 -11.26
N PHE A 96 -6.12 -14.54 -11.28
CA PHE A 96 -5.23 -13.74 -10.44
C PHE A 96 -4.91 -12.40 -11.13
N LEU A 97 -4.97 -11.32 -10.38
CA LEU A 97 -4.48 -10.01 -10.78
C LEU A 97 -3.10 -9.75 -10.13
N PRO A 98 -2.26 -8.87 -10.68
CA PRO A 98 -2.50 -8.01 -11.84
C PRO A 98 -2.44 -8.74 -13.18
N LEU A 99 -2.76 -8.00 -14.27
CA LEU A 99 -2.66 -8.49 -15.63
C LEU A 99 -1.22 -8.95 -15.92
N GLY A 100 -1.09 -10.17 -16.41
CA GLY A 100 0.19 -10.77 -16.76
C GLY A 100 -0.01 -12.01 -17.60
N LEU A 101 1.10 -12.63 -18.06
CA LEU A 101 1.10 -13.78 -18.96
C LEU A 101 0.16 -14.91 -18.50
N THR A 102 0.23 -15.28 -17.23
CA THR A 102 -0.61 -16.35 -16.67
C THR A 102 -2.10 -16.05 -16.76
N LEU A 103 -2.49 -14.79 -16.53
CA LEU A 103 -3.89 -14.36 -16.66
C LEU A 103 -4.33 -14.41 -18.11
N VAL A 104 -3.52 -13.86 -19.03
CA VAL A 104 -3.82 -13.84 -20.46
C VAL A 104 -3.97 -15.26 -21.00
N ASN A 105 -3.00 -16.12 -20.73
CA ASN A 105 -3.05 -17.53 -21.15
C ASN A 105 -4.31 -18.23 -20.65
N LYS A 106 -4.63 -18.05 -19.36
CA LYS A 106 -5.81 -18.68 -18.77
C LYS A 106 -7.12 -18.11 -19.28
N PHE A 107 -7.18 -16.78 -19.54
CA PHE A 107 -8.40 -16.11 -19.99
C PHE A 107 -8.74 -16.46 -21.43
N PHE A 108 -7.75 -16.39 -22.33
CA PHE A 108 -7.92 -16.65 -23.76
C PHE A 108 -7.76 -18.13 -24.13
N GLY A 109 -7.29 -18.99 -23.23
CA GLY A 109 -7.04 -20.40 -23.47
C GLY A 109 -5.87 -20.65 -24.44
N VAL A 110 -4.81 -19.84 -24.32
CA VAL A 110 -3.59 -19.88 -25.12
C VAL A 110 -2.37 -20.20 -24.27
N GLU A 111 -1.25 -20.56 -24.89
CA GLU A 111 0.03 -20.86 -24.22
C GLU A 111 1.14 -19.97 -24.80
N LEU A 112 1.01 -18.67 -24.55
CA LEU A 112 2.00 -17.68 -25.01
C LEU A 112 3.24 -17.70 -24.13
N THR A 113 4.37 -17.42 -24.75
CA THR A 113 5.62 -17.05 -24.07
C THR A 113 5.66 -15.56 -23.73
N PRO A 114 6.57 -15.11 -22.84
CA PRO A 114 6.71 -13.67 -22.53
C PRO A 114 6.99 -12.81 -23.77
N SER A 115 7.70 -13.32 -24.77
CA SER A 115 8.03 -12.61 -26.01
C SER A 115 6.86 -12.46 -26.97
N GLU A 116 5.88 -13.36 -26.91
CA GLU A 116 4.70 -13.34 -27.79
C GLU A 116 3.57 -12.49 -27.23
N LEU A 117 3.55 -12.28 -25.90
CA LEU A 117 2.49 -11.55 -25.20
C LEU A 117 2.23 -10.14 -25.75
N PRO A 118 3.23 -9.28 -26.04
CA PRO A 118 3.00 -7.93 -26.55
C PRO A 118 2.27 -7.92 -27.90
N ALA A 119 2.68 -8.78 -28.83
CA ALA A 119 2.05 -8.89 -30.14
C ALA A 119 0.59 -9.39 -30.01
N PHE A 120 0.38 -10.44 -29.23
CA PHE A 120 -0.96 -10.99 -28.98
C PHE A 120 -1.90 -9.94 -28.36
N MET A 121 -1.42 -9.15 -27.40
CA MET A 121 -2.22 -8.10 -26.76
C MET A 121 -2.59 -6.98 -27.74
N SER A 122 -1.67 -6.56 -28.61
CA SER A 122 -1.96 -5.57 -29.66
C SER A 122 -3.08 -6.05 -30.59
N ASP A 123 -2.99 -7.27 -31.08
CA ASP A 123 -3.96 -7.83 -32.01
C ASP A 123 -5.33 -8.05 -31.35
N SER A 124 -5.33 -8.51 -30.09
CA SER A 124 -6.57 -8.80 -29.35
C SER A 124 -7.32 -7.55 -28.90
N VAL A 125 -6.62 -6.46 -28.59
CA VAL A 125 -7.25 -5.18 -28.19
C VAL A 125 -7.87 -4.48 -29.41
N MET A 126 -7.30 -4.62 -30.60
CA MET A 126 -7.86 -4.05 -31.85
C MET A 126 -9.21 -4.68 -32.23
N VAL A 127 -9.52 -5.88 -31.75
CA VAL A 127 -10.77 -6.60 -32.08
C VAL A 127 -11.92 -6.25 -31.10
N MET A 128 -11.66 -5.55 -30.00
CA MET A 128 -12.67 -5.21 -29.00
C MET A 128 -13.26 -3.79 -29.12
N TYR A 129 -12.96 -3.05 -30.20
CA TYR A 129 -13.55 -1.74 -30.50
C TYR A 129 -14.38 -1.77 -31.77
#